data_09ba8406ebd06876a9d1f7966854f6a5
#
_entry.id   09ba8406ebd06876a9d1f7966854f6a5
#
_cell.length_a   1.000
_cell.length_b   1.000
_cell.length_c   1.000
_cell.angle_alpha   90.00
_cell.angle_beta   90.00
_cell.angle_gamma   90.00
#
_symmetry.space_group_name_H-M   'P 1'
#
loop_
_entity.id
_entity.type
_entity.pdbx_description
1 polymer ?
#
loop_
_entity_poly.entity_id
_entity_poly.type
_entity_poly.pdbx_seq_one_letter_code
_entity_poly.pdbx_strand_id
1 'polypeptide(L)'
;MDRLKEIWDSYGFEIVLCSCVLFIVIYAIIRWFNRSKGSWSSTYTLPLNRPIIGNDVPKKVRKDSSGEVECKRVLEKIFNLPFNKTRPDFLRNPVTGNNFNLEIDCYNPNLKLGIEYNGIQHYKFVPYFHRNNEAFLNQKYRDLIKSQFCKNEGVILIEVPYTVKVKDIESYLISELRKNGFLK
;
A
#
# COMPACT_ATOMS: atom_id res chain seq x y z
N MET A 1 41.56 9.31 44.92
CA MET A 1 42.27 9.00 43.68
C MET A 1 42.68 7.52 43.58
N ASP A 2 42.86 6.85 44.68
CA ASP A 2 43.35 5.47 44.74
C ASP A 2 42.33 4.42 44.21
N ARG A 3 41.04 4.59 44.49
CA ARG A 3 40.00 3.67 44.00
C ARG A 3 39.85 3.62 42.48
N LEU A 4 40.05 4.73 41.79
CA LEU A 4 39.99 4.77 40.30
C LEU A 4 41.21 4.07 39.70
N LYS A 5 42.33 4.12 40.37
CA LYS A 5 43.57 3.47 39.97
C LYS A 5 43.46 1.94 40.13
N GLU A 6 42.91 1.47 41.23
CA GLU A 6 42.65 0.06 41.49
C GLU A 6 41.65 -0.55 40.47
N ILE A 7 40.59 0.18 40.11
CA ILE A 7 39.63 -0.24 39.09
C ILE A 7 40.31 -0.30 37.71
N TRP A 8 41.17 0.66 37.40
CA TRP A 8 41.89 0.69 36.14
C TRP A 8 42.92 -0.44 36.04
N ASP A 9 43.63 -0.73 37.11
CA ASP A 9 44.63 -1.80 37.12
C ASP A 9 43.98 -3.20 37.08
N SER A 10 42.75 -3.35 37.62
CA SER A 10 41.99 -4.62 37.59
C SER A 10 41.19 -4.85 36.30
N TYR A 11 40.58 -3.80 35.77
CA TYR A 11 39.57 -3.93 34.68
C TYR A 11 39.86 -3.04 33.49
N GLY A 12 41.01 -2.35 33.45
CA GLY A 12 41.32 -1.38 32.39
C GLY A 12 41.28 -1.96 31.00
N PHE A 13 41.75 -3.20 30.84
CA PHE A 13 41.70 -3.90 29.55
C PHE A 13 40.27 -4.22 29.09
N GLU A 14 39.43 -4.66 30.04
CA GLU A 14 38.02 -5.00 29.74
C GLU A 14 37.19 -3.75 29.43
N ILE A 15 37.46 -2.65 30.13
CA ILE A 15 36.80 -1.36 29.87
C ILE A 15 37.15 -0.85 28.50
N VAL A 16 38.44 -0.94 28.07
CA VAL A 16 38.87 -0.55 26.73
C VAL A 16 38.25 -1.46 25.69
N LEU A 17 38.24 -2.77 25.93
CA LEU A 17 37.66 -3.73 24.99
C LEU A 17 36.15 -3.46 24.79
N CYS A 18 35.40 -3.30 25.87
CA CYS A 18 33.97 -2.99 25.84
C CYS A 18 33.70 -1.67 25.11
N SER A 19 34.50 -0.64 25.36
CA SER A 19 34.35 0.65 24.67
C SER A 19 34.61 0.53 23.17
N CYS A 20 35.63 -0.23 22.76
CA CYS A 20 35.90 -0.49 21.33
C CYS A 20 34.75 -1.24 20.65
N VAL A 21 34.20 -2.27 21.30
CA VAL A 21 33.05 -3.02 20.79
C VAL A 21 31.86 -2.11 20.65
N LEU A 22 31.58 -1.28 21.65
CA LEU A 22 30.48 -0.30 21.62
C LEU A 22 30.64 0.69 20.46
N PHE A 23 31.85 1.21 20.23
CA PHE A 23 32.15 2.09 19.10
C PHE A 23 31.92 1.40 17.75
N ILE A 24 32.33 0.13 17.61
CA ILE A 24 32.11 -0.64 16.37
C ILE A 24 30.62 -0.83 16.12
N VAL A 25 29.85 -1.16 17.15
CA VAL A 25 28.39 -1.34 17.05
C VAL A 25 27.70 -0.03 16.67
N ILE A 26 28.04 1.07 17.34
CA ILE A 26 27.49 2.41 17.01
C ILE A 26 27.86 2.80 15.57
N TYR A 27 29.12 2.60 15.16
CA TYR A 27 29.57 2.86 13.80
C TYR A 27 28.81 2.02 12.78
N ALA A 28 28.58 0.73 13.07
CA ALA A 28 27.80 -0.16 12.20
C ALA A 28 26.33 0.30 12.09
N ILE A 29 25.74 0.72 13.19
CA ILE A 29 24.37 1.27 13.21
C ILE A 29 24.28 2.57 12.42
N ILE A 30 25.22 3.50 12.61
CA ILE A 30 25.25 4.76 11.87
C ILE A 30 25.46 4.49 10.36
N ARG A 31 26.36 3.56 10.03
CA ARG A 31 26.60 3.17 8.64
C ARG A 31 25.39 2.49 8.01
N TRP A 32 24.68 1.65 8.77
CA TRP A 32 23.43 1.03 8.34
C TRP A 32 22.33 2.07 8.13
N PHE A 33 22.18 3.02 9.06
CA PHE A 33 21.23 4.14 8.95
C PHE A 33 21.56 5.08 7.77
N ASN A 34 22.85 5.38 7.56
CA ASN A 34 23.29 6.20 6.43
C ASN A 34 23.18 5.44 5.10
N ARG A 35 23.33 4.12 5.10
CA ARG A 35 23.10 3.28 3.92
C ARG A 35 21.60 3.21 3.56
N SER A 36 20.71 3.25 4.56
CA SER A 36 19.26 3.35 4.34
C SER A 36 18.82 4.76 3.91
N LYS A 37 19.64 5.79 4.18
CA LYS A 37 19.50 7.15 3.63
C LYS A 37 20.24 7.33 2.31
N GLY A 38 20.73 6.25 1.72
CA GLY A 38 21.28 6.23 0.39
C GLY A 38 20.28 6.87 -0.56
N SER A 39 20.62 8.09 -0.92
CA SER A 39 20.01 8.95 -1.90
C SER A 39 19.48 8.13 -3.07
N TRP A 40 18.17 8.00 -3.14
CA TRP A 40 17.47 7.74 -4.38
C TRP A 40 17.46 9.04 -5.22
N SER A 41 18.61 9.64 -5.41
CA SER A 41 18.81 10.53 -6.54
C SER A 41 19.07 9.64 -7.76
N SER A 42 18.03 8.98 -8.22
CA SER A 42 17.95 8.58 -9.60
C SER A 42 17.86 9.89 -10.41
N THR A 43 19.01 10.45 -10.69
CA THR A 43 19.20 11.39 -11.79
C THR A 43 18.97 10.60 -13.08
N TYR A 44 17.72 10.27 -13.37
CA TYR A 44 17.31 10.10 -14.74
C TYR A 44 17.36 11.50 -15.35
N THR A 45 18.53 11.88 -15.86
CA THR A 45 18.63 12.93 -16.88
C THR A 45 17.82 12.43 -18.08
N LEU A 46 16.54 12.79 -18.07
CA LEU A 46 15.74 12.72 -19.29
C LEU A 46 16.47 13.55 -20.34
N PRO A 47 16.81 13.02 -21.51
CA PRO A 47 17.38 13.81 -22.58
C PRO A 47 16.36 14.93 -22.91
N LEU A 48 16.76 16.16 -22.63
CA LEU A 48 16.03 17.41 -22.84
C LEU A 48 15.91 17.74 -24.34
N ASN A 49 15.55 16.78 -25.19
CA ASN A 49 15.25 17.05 -26.59
C ASN A 49 14.34 15.95 -27.17
N ARG A 50 13.12 15.83 -26.63
CA ARG A 50 12.02 15.35 -27.45
C ARG A 50 11.12 16.54 -27.73
N PRO A 51 10.85 16.84 -29.01
CA PRO A 51 9.80 17.77 -29.35
C PRO A 51 8.50 17.24 -28.72
N ILE A 52 7.79 18.13 -28.00
CA ILE A 52 6.43 17.87 -27.55
C ILE A 52 5.57 17.80 -28.81
N ILE A 53 5.60 16.67 -29.47
CA ILE A 53 4.58 16.34 -30.44
C ILE A 53 3.39 15.95 -29.59
N GLY A 54 2.43 16.85 -29.49
CA GLY A 54 1.14 16.62 -28.88
C GLY A 54 0.40 15.52 -29.64
N ASN A 55 0.76 14.28 -29.37
CA ASN A 55 -0.09 13.15 -29.62
C ASN A 55 -0.80 12.88 -28.32
N ASP A 56 -1.97 13.49 -28.16
CA ASP A 56 -3.01 13.02 -27.26
C ASP A 56 -3.37 11.59 -27.70
N VAL A 57 -2.50 10.62 -27.34
CA VAL A 57 -2.90 9.23 -27.35
C VAL A 57 -3.99 9.14 -26.29
N PRO A 58 -5.26 8.92 -26.68
CA PRO A 58 -6.33 8.83 -25.71
C PRO A 58 -5.92 7.75 -24.72
N LYS A 59 -5.73 8.14 -23.44
CA LYS A 59 -5.48 7.16 -22.37
C LYS A 59 -6.60 6.15 -22.47
N LYS A 60 -6.26 4.91 -22.88
CA LYS A 60 -7.23 3.82 -23.01
C LYS A 60 -7.96 3.73 -21.67
N VAL A 61 -9.18 4.23 -21.61
CA VAL A 61 -10.02 4.16 -20.42
C VAL A 61 -10.14 2.68 -20.08
N ARG A 62 -9.58 2.29 -18.94
CA ARG A 62 -9.70 0.90 -18.49
C ARG A 62 -11.17 0.62 -18.27
N LYS A 63 -11.71 -0.31 -19.03
CA LYS A 63 -13.08 -0.79 -18.85
C LYS A 63 -13.12 -1.54 -17.51
N ASP A 64 -14.13 -1.22 -16.69
CA ASP A 64 -14.36 -1.95 -15.46
C ASP A 64 -14.56 -3.44 -15.73
N SER A 65 -14.09 -4.28 -14.84
CA SER A 65 -14.32 -5.73 -14.91
C SER A 65 -15.79 -6.05 -14.65
N SER A 66 -16.24 -7.21 -15.09
CA SER A 66 -17.61 -7.67 -14.84
C SER A 66 -17.95 -7.74 -13.35
N GLY A 67 -16.95 -8.08 -12.52
CA GLY A 67 -17.11 -8.10 -11.07
C GLY A 67 -17.27 -6.70 -10.46
N GLU A 68 -16.49 -5.72 -10.91
CA GLU A 68 -16.63 -4.32 -10.47
C GLU A 68 -17.99 -3.75 -10.85
N VAL A 69 -18.43 -3.98 -12.10
CA VAL A 69 -19.76 -3.56 -12.59
C VAL A 69 -20.88 -4.16 -11.76
N GLU A 70 -20.78 -5.45 -11.44
CA GLU A 70 -21.81 -6.12 -10.64
C GLU A 70 -21.80 -5.66 -9.18
N CYS A 71 -20.63 -5.46 -8.56
CA CYS A 71 -20.54 -4.86 -7.22
C CYS A 71 -21.25 -3.51 -7.17
N LYS A 72 -20.96 -2.63 -8.12
CA LYS A 72 -21.58 -1.32 -8.23
C LYS A 72 -23.10 -1.43 -8.36
N ARG A 73 -23.59 -2.26 -9.29
CA ARG A 73 -25.04 -2.47 -9.52
C ARG A 73 -25.77 -2.91 -8.25
N VAL A 74 -25.18 -3.86 -7.52
CA VAL A 74 -25.79 -4.40 -6.29
C VAL A 74 -25.84 -3.33 -5.20
N LEU A 75 -24.75 -2.57 -5.00
CA LEU A 75 -24.70 -1.52 -3.99
C LEU A 75 -25.70 -0.40 -4.28
N GLU A 76 -25.76 0.07 -5.52
CA GLU A 76 -26.70 1.12 -5.93
C GLU A 76 -28.16 0.64 -5.80
N LYS A 77 -28.42 -0.64 -6.07
CA LYS A 77 -29.75 -1.25 -5.82
C LYS A 77 -30.12 -1.30 -4.34
N ILE A 78 -29.15 -1.65 -3.46
CA ILE A 78 -29.43 -1.81 -2.01
C ILE A 78 -29.61 -0.46 -1.32
N PHE A 79 -28.70 0.48 -1.59
CA PHE A 79 -28.66 1.75 -0.86
C PHE A 79 -29.40 2.90 -1.55
N ASN A 80 -29.76 2.75 -2.82
CA ASN A 80 -30.31 3.83 -3.67
C ASN A 80 -29.40 5.08 -3.67
N LEU A 81 -28.09 4.89 -3.60
CA LEU A 81 -27.04 5.92 -3.59
C LEU A 81 -25.97 5.60 -4.62
N PRO A 82 -25.31 6.60 -5.20
CA PRO A 82 -24.24 6.37 -6.16
C PRO A 82 -22.98 5.81 -5.46
N PHE A 83 -22.35 4.84 -6.11
CA PHE A 83 -21.06 4.29 -5.75
C PHE A 83 -20.08 4.49 -6.90
N ASN A 84 -19.16 5.42 -6.74
CA ASN A 84 -18.23 5.78 -7.80
C ASN A 84 -16.83 5.23 -7.56
N LYS A 85 -16.13 4.89 -8.64
CA LYS A 85 -14.70 4.63 -8.60
C LYS A 85 -13.99 5.93 -8.30
N THR A 86 -13.25 5.98 -7.19
CA THR A 86 -12.63 7.21 -6.71
C THR A 86 -11.22 6.98 -6.15
N ARG A 87 -10.47 8.08 -6.02
CA ARG A 87 -9.14 8.13 -5.42
C ARG A 87 -9.16 9.15 -4.28
N PRO A 88 -9.70 8.80 -3.11
CA PRO A 88 -9.81 9.74 -1.99
C PRO A 88 -8.45 10.26 -1.54
N ASP A 89 -8.41 11.49 -1.04
CA ASP A 89 -7.16 12.14 -0.61
C ASP A 89 -6.46 11.41 0.55
N PHE A 90 -7.22 10.72 1.39
CA PHE A 90 -6.66 9.94 2.48
C PHE A 90 -5.91 8.67 2.00
N LEU A 91 -6.13 8.22 0.76
CA LEU A 91 -5.45 7.06 0.18
C LEU A 91 -4.17 7.44 -0.57
N ARG A 92 -3.27 8.16 0.07
CA ARG A 92 -1.98 8.52 -0.52
C ARG A 92 -1.18 7.27 -0.86
N ASN A 93 -0.57 7.28 -2.05
CA ASN A 93 0.25 6.16 -2.48
C ASN A 93 1.71 6.34 -2.02
N PRO A 94 2.17 5.57 -1.01
CA PRO A 94 3.52 5.72 -0.49
C PRO A 94 4.61 5.17 -1.43
N VAL A 95 4.22 4.32 -2.40
CA VAL A 95 5.16 3.68 -3.33
C VAL A 95 5.53 4.60 -4.48
N THR A 96 4.58 5.39 -5.00
CA THR A 96 4.79 6.27 -6.16
C THR A 96 5.04 7.74 -5.81
N GLY A 97 5.12 8.07 -4.52
CA GLY A 97 5.50 9.40 -4.08
C GLY A 97 4.50 10.51 -4.42
N ASN A 98 3.22 10.31 -4.18
CA ASN A 98 2.15 11.32 -4.27
C ASN A 98 1.56 11.67 -5.64
N ASN A 99 2.00 11.06 -6.73
CA ASN A 99 1.46 11.44 -8.03
C ASN A 99 0.02 10.93 -8.26
N PHE A 100 -0.37 9.83 -7.60
CA PHE A 100 -1.73 9.28 -7.68
C PHE A 100 -2.10 8.55 -6.39
N ASN A 101 -3.22 8.94 -5.80
CA ASN A 101 -3.80 8.21 -4.67
C ASN A 101 -4.24 6.79 -5.08
N LEU A 102 -4.33 5.89 -4.10
CA LEU A 102 -4.88 4.56 -4.34
C LEU A 102 -6.37 4.67 -4.65
N GLU A 103 -6.86 3.79 -5.52
CA GLU A 103 -8.24 3.80 -6.01
C GLU A 103 -9.10 2.81 -5.23
N ILE A 104 -10.36 3.17 -5.00
CA ILE A 104 -11.44 2.26 -4.54
C ILE A 104 -12.42 2.11 -5.70
N ASP A 105 -12.79 0.86 -6.03
CA ASP A 105 -13.65 0.58 -7.19
C ASP A 105 -15.06 1.11 -7.01
N CYS A 106 -15.65 0.92 -5.83
CA CYS A 106 -16.99 1.43 -5.49
C CYS A 106 -16.91 2.10 -4.12
N TYR A 107 -17.08 3.42 -4.05
CA TYR A 107 -16.98 4.17 -2.81
C TYR A 107 -18.14 5.15 -2.63
N ASN A 108 -18.72 5.15 -1.43
CA ASN A 108 -19.66 6.16 -1.00
C ASN A 108 -19.18 6.84 0.29
N PRO A 109 -18.81 8.13 0.26
CA PRO A 109 -18.25 8.84 1.41
C PRO A 109 -19.27 9.05 2.53
N ASN A 110 -20.57 9.19 2.22
CA ASN A 110 -21.61 9.42 3.23
C ASN A 110 -21.82 8.19 4.10
N LEU A 111 -21.72 6.99 3.50
CA LEU A 111 -21.78 5.71 4.21
C LEU A 111 -20.45 5.30 4.81
N LYS A 112 -19.34 5.95 4.44
CA LYS A 112 -17.99 5.50 4.73
C LYS A 112 -17.77 4.03 4.34
N LEU A 113 -18.31 3.64 3.18
CA LEU A 113 -18.30 2.27 2.67
C LEU A 113 -17.58 2.22 1.34
N GLY A 114 -16.55 1.37 1.28
CA GLY A 114 -15.79 1.05 0.07
C GLY A 114 -15.88 -0.43 -0.26
N ILE A 115 -15.97 -0.77 -1.54
CA ILE A 115 -15.93 -2.15 -2.03
C ILE A 115 -14.87 -2.25 -3.12
N GLU A 116 -14.11 -3.35 -3.12
CA GLU A 116 -13.14 -3.71 -4.13
C GLU A 116 -13.38 -5.11 -4.66
N TYR A 117 -13.30 -5.28 -5.96
CA TYR A 117 -13.30 -6.58 -6.59
C TYR A 117 -11.88 -7.01 -6.93
N ASN A 118 -11.31 -7.86 -6.08
CA ASN A 118 -9.92 -8.28 -6.17
C ASN A 118 -9.73 -9.46 -7.13
N GLY A 119 -9.10 -9.23 -8.27
CA GLY A 119 -8.70 -10.27 -9.21
C GLY A 119 -7.63 -11.22 -8.64
N ILE A 120 -7.33 -12.31 -9.36
CA ILE A 120 -6.33 -13.32 -8.96
C ILE A 120 -4.94 -12.73 -8.66
N GLN A 121 -4.59 -11.61 -9.34
CA GLN A 121 -3.31 -10.92 -9.17
C GLN A 121 -3.10 -10.35 -7.76
N HIS A 122 -4.16 -10.11 -7.00
CA HIS A 122 -4.06 -9.68 -5.60
C HIS A 122 -3.66 -10.81 -4.64
N TYR A 123 -3.83 -12.08 -5.06
CA TYR A 123 -3.61 -13.26 -4.20
C TYR A 123 -2.39 -14.08 -4.60
N LYS A 124 -2.06 -14.13 -5.89
CA LYS A 124 -0.99 -14.95 -6.43
C LYS A 124 -0.10 -14.17 -7.39
N PHE A 125 1.17 -14.53 -7.44
CA PHE A 125 2.02 -14.07 -8.52
C PHE A 125 1.52 -14.62 -9.86
N VAL A 126 1.20 -13.72 -10.78
CA VAL A 126 0.76 -14.06 -12.14
C VAL A 126 1.66 -13.31 -13.12
N PRO A 127 2.49 -14.00 -13.94
CA PRO A 127 3.44 -13.36 -14.84
C PRO A 127 2.80 -12.35 -15.82
N TYR A 128 1.55 -12.57 -16.19
CA TYR A 128 0.82 -11.64 -17.05
C TYR A 128 0.56 -10.27 -16.40
N PHE A 129 0.35 -10.23 -15.09
CA PHE A 129 0.07 -9.00 -14.33
C PHE A 129 1.31 -8.44 -13.65
N HIS A 130 2.24 -9.31 -13.26
CA HIS A 130 3.42 -8.94 -12.51
C HIS A 130 4.68 -9.20 -13.33
N ARG A 131 5.39 -8.14 -13.64
CA ARG A 131 6.66 -8.23 -14.36
C ARG A 131 7.69 -9.08 -13.62
N ASN A 132 7.68 -9.03 -12.29
CA ASN A 132 8.58 -9.75 -11.37
C ASN A 132 7.93 -9.88 -9.99
N ASN A 133 8.59 -10.63 -9.09
CA ASN A 133 8.14 -10.81 -7.72
C ASN A 133 8.05 -9.48 -6.94
N GLU A 134 8.93 -8.53 -7.22
CA GLU A 134 8.90 -7.20 -6.60
C GLU A 134 7.61 -6.45 -6.93
N ALA A 135 7.15 -6.50 -8.18
CA ALA A 135 5.87 -5.90 -8.59
C ALA A 135 4.69 -6.53 -7.84
N PHE A 136 4.72 -7.84 -7.61
CA PHE A 136 3.71 -8.53 -6.79
C PHE A 136 3.76 -8.09 -5.32
N LEU A 137 4.94 -8.02 -4.72
CA LEU A 137 5.11 -7.56 -3.34
C LEU A 137 4.66 -6.10 -3.18
N ASN A 138 4.99 -5.23 -4.14
CA ASN A 138 4.53 -3.84 -4.17
C ASN A 138 3.00 -3.74 -4.28
N GLN A 139 2.33 -4.65 -5.00
CA GLN A 139 0.88 -4.71 -5.03
C GLN A 139 0.32 -5.11 -3.67
N LYS A 140 0.83 -6.17 -3.06
CA LYS A 140 0.43 -6.61 -1.71
C LYS A 140 0.60 -5.50 -0.67
N TYR A 141 1.71 -4.77 -0.76
CA TYR A 141 1.96 -3.64 0.12
C TYR A 141 0.93 -2.52 -0.06
N ARG A 142 0.56 -2.18 -1.31
CA ARG A 142 -0.48 -1.19 -1.58
C ARG A 142 -1.85 -1.62 -1.05
N ASP A 143 -2.21 -2.90 -1.21
CA ASP A 143 -3.47 -3.45 -0.70
C ASP A 143 -3.52 -3.34 0.84
N LEU A 144 -2.42 -3.70 1.52
CA LEU A 144 -2.30 -3.56 2.99
C LEU A 144 -2.43 -2.10 3.45
N ILE A 145 -1.71 -1.18 2.81
CA ILE A 145 -1.76 0.25 3.14
C ILE A 145 -3.15 0.82 2.90
N LYS A 146 -3.83 0.43 1.82
CA LYS A 146 -5.19 0.85 1.52
C LYS A 146 -6.15 0.43 2.64
N SER A 147 -6.12 -0.83 3.04
CA SER A 147 -6.93 -1.35 4.15
C SER A 147 -6.66 -0.59 5.44
N GLN A 148 -5.39 -0.32 5.77
CA GLN A 148 -5.04 0.42 6.98
C GLN A 148 -5.52 1.88 6.95
N PHE A 149 -5.39 2.57 5.82
CA PHE A 149 -5.85 3.95 5.68
C PHE A 149 -7.38 4.05 5.74
N CYS A 150 -8.10 3.14 5.09
CA CYS A 150 -9.55 3.06 5.21
C CYS A 150 -9.96 2.90 6.69
N LYS A 151 -9.32 1.97 7.41
CA LYS A 151 -9.59 1.76 8.84
C LYS A 151 -9.33 3.01 9.68
N ASN A 152 -8.24 3.73 9.44
CA ASN A 152 -7.90 4.96 10.16
C ASN A 152 -8.93 6.07 9.95
N GLU A 153 -9.52 6.16 8.74
CA GLU A 153 -10.55 7.13 8.39
C GLU A 153 -11.98 6.67 8.78
N GLY A 154 -12.09 5.49 9.39
CA GLY A 154 -13.38 4.90 9.74
C GLY A 154 -14.19 4.47 8.51
N VAL A 155 -13.51 4.19 7.40
CA VAL A 155 -14.11 3.63 6.18
C VAL A 155 -14.05 2.12 6.25
N ILE A 156 -15.21 1.47 6.11
CA ILE A 156 -15.29 0.02 6.01
C ILE A 156 -15.02 -0.36 4.55
N LEU A 157 -13.92 -1.09 4.34
CA LEU A 157 -13.52 -1.61 3.03
C LEU A 157 -13.85 -3.10 2.95
N ILE A 158 -14.77 -3.48 2.07
CA ILE A 158 -15.15 -4.87 1.81
C ILE A 158 -14.45 -5.33 0.52
N GLU A 159 -13.69 -6.41 0.62
CA GLU A 159 -13.01 -7.01 -0.52
C GLU A 159 -13.80 -8.21 -1.03
N VAL A 160 -14.14 -8.20 -2.31
CA VAL A 160 -14.79 -9.31 -3.01
C VAL A 160 -13.73 -10.07 -3.79
N PRO A 161 -13.35 -11.28 -3.39
CA PRO A 161 -12.31 -12.03 -4.06
C PRO A 161 -12.80 -12.61 -5.40
N TYR A 162 -11.88 -12.77 -6.36
CA TYR A 162 -12.17 -13.36 -7.69
C TYR A 162 -12.79 -14.75 -7.64
N THR A 163 -12.69 -15.44 -6.51
CA THR A 163 -13.32 -16.74 -6.29
C THR A 163 -14.84 -16.67 -6.17
N VAL A 164 -15.38 -15.48 -5.82
CA VAL A 164 -16.81 -15.20 -5.85
C VAL A 164 -17.22 -14.97 -7.31
N LYS A 165 -18.04 -15.86 -7.83
CA LYS A 165 -18.55 -15.73 -9.20
C LYS A 165 -19.46 -14.51 -9.31
N VAL A 166 -19.50 -13.88 -10.48
CA VAL A 166 -20.32 -12.67 -10.72
C VAL A 166 -21.77 -12.84 -10.28
N LYS A 167 -22.38 -13.99 -10.55
CA LYS A 167 -23.75 -14.33 -10.14
C LYS A 167 -23.96 -14.40 -8.62
N ASP A 168 -22.90 -14.64 -7.86
CA ASP A 168 -22.93 -14.86 -6.41
C ASP A 168 -22.50 -13.59 -5.63
N ILE A 169 -22.13 -12.50 -6.34
CA ILE A 169 -21.68 -11.22 -5.73
C ILE A 169 -22.78 -10.61 -4.87
N GLU A 170 -24.05 -10.63 -5.33
CA GLU A 170 -25.17 -10.04 -4.58
C GLU A 170 -25.33 -10.71 -3.22
N SER A 171 -25.35 -12.03 -3.16
CA SER A 171 -25.48 -12.78 -1.91
C SER A 171 -24.26 -12.60 -1.00
N TYR A 172 -23.06 -12.56 -1.58
CA TYR A 172 -21.82 -12.30 -0.85
C TYR A 172 -21.84 -10.90 -0.21
N LEU A 173 -22.16 -9.86 -0.98
CA LEU A 173 -22.22 -8.48 -0.48
C LEU A 173 -23.27 -8.31 0.59
N ILE A 174 -24.47 -8.88 0.44
CA ILE A 174 -25.50 -8.85 1.48
C ILE A 174 -25.00 -9.45 2.79
N SER A 175 -24.30 -10.59 2.72
CA SER A 175 -23.69 -11.22 3.90
C SER A 175 -22.65 -10.32 4.56
N GLU A 176 -21.72 -9.76 3.79
CA GLU A 176 -20.68 -8.88 4.33
C GLU A 176 -21.25 -7.56 4.87
N LEU A 177 -22.25 -6.97 4.20
CA LEU A 177 -22.92 -5.77 4.66
C LEU A 177 -23.67 -5.99 5.98
N ARG A 178 -24.28 -7.17 6.18
CA ARG A 178 -24.89 -7.54 7.47
C ARG A 178 -23.85 -7.69 8.58
N LYS A 179 -22.73 -8.37 8.31
CA LYS A 179 -21.65 -8.52 9.28
C LYS A 179 -21.09 -7.17 9.74
N ASN A 180 -21.06 -6.19 8.85
CA ASN A 180 -20.57 -4.85 9.14
C ASN A 180 -21.65 -3.87 9.60
N GLY A 181 -22.90 -4.32 9.84
CA GLY A 181 -23.97 -3.53 10.41
C GLY A 181 -24.67 -2.56 9.46
N PHE A 182 -24.46 -2.67 8.15
CA PHE A 182 -25.16 -1.85 7.14
C PHE A 182 -26.55 -2.36 6.81
N LEU A 183 -26.79 -3.65 7.03
CA LEU A 183 -28.10 -4.29 6.80
C LEU A 183 -28.50 -5.10 8.03
N LYS A 184 -29.83 -5.19 8.25
CA LYS A 184 -30.45 -6.04 9.28
C LYS A 184 -30.58 -7.48 8.81
#